data_f0b995afd3f7b36828da91e5366bea0a
#
_entry.id   f0b995afd3f7b36828da91e5366bea0a
#
_cell.length_a   1.000
_cell.length_b   1.000
_cell.length_c   1.000
_cell.angle_alpha   90.00
_cell.angle_beta   90.00
_cell.angle_gamma   90.00
#
_symmetry.space_group_name_H-M   'P 1'
#
loop_
_entity.id
_entity.type
_entity.pdbx_description
1 polymer ?
#
loop_
_entity_poly.entity_id
_entity_poly.type
_entity_poly.pdbx_seq_one_letter_code
_entity_poly.pdbx_strand_id
1 'polypeptide(L)'
;GLPRYLEGARYSAQWAGMPYEVYAGRKGENDYADDINTRSNTINYLSGGSVYNPQQPGLGIPLEMTMALHSDAGCSKTDELIGSLGIYTTDFNNGKLNTGIDRYASRDLADILLTQIQKDIYSSYNLSWTRRSMWNRNYSETRLPATPSTIIELLSHQNFADMQLGHDPNFKFTVGRAIYKGILQFVAGQHDKEYVVKTIRKNPPHSHVNTLYTHALAMVVSTTVH
;
A
#
# COMPACT_ATOMS: atom_id res chain seq x y z
N GLY A 1 6.22 26.66 10.94
CA GLY A 1 6.45 25.32 10.42
C GLY A 1 6.92 25.39 8.96
N LEU A 2 7.60 24.37 8.50
CA LEU A 2 7.97 24.24 7.09
C LEU A 2 6.72 24.07 6.23
N PRO A 3 6.72 24.52 4.98
CA PRO A 3 5.65 24.20 4.05
C PRO A 3 5.44 22.68 3.93
N ARG A 4 4.19 22.22 3.85
CA ARG A 4 3.85 20.79 3.83
C ARG A 4 4.58 19.99 2.76
N TYR A 5 4.82 20.58 1.60
CA TYR A 5 5.52 19.87 0.51
C TYR A 5 6.98 19.56 0.83
N LEU A 6 7.61 20.24 1.78
CA LEU A 6 8.97 19.88 2.24
C LEU A 6 9.02 18.60 3.05
N GLU A 7 7.88 18.11 3.52
CA GLU A 7 7.72 16.80 4.19
C GLU A 7 7.28 15.70 3.21
N GLY A 8 7.12 16.04 1.94
CA GLY A 8 6.67 15.14 0.89
C GLY A 8 7.71 14.08 0.51
N ALA A 9 7.28 13.12 -0.30
CA ALA A 9 8.10 11.99 -0.75
C ALA A 9 9.35 12.45 -1.53
N ARG A 10 9.22 13.51 -2.35
CA ARG A 10 10.32 14.08 -3.13
C ARG A 10 11.49 14.46 -2.24
N TYR A 11 11.25 15.27 -1.23
CA TYR A 11 12.30 15.79 -0.34
C TYR A 11 12.82 14.73 0.62
N SER A 12 11.95 13.83 1.06
CA SER A 12 12.35 12.67 1.88
C SER A 12 13.30 11.76 1.10
N ALA A 13 13.02 11.47 -0.17
CA ALA A 13 13.88 10.68 -1.03
C ALA A 13 15.22 11.41 -1.31
N GLN A 14 15.19 12.71 -1.54
CA GLN A 14 16.39 13.53 -1.70
C GLN A 14 17.28 13.47 -0.45
N TRP A 15 16.71 13.64 0.74
CA TRP A 15 17.44 13.57 2.01
C TRP A 15 17.98 12.17 2.31
N ALA A 16 17.27 11.13 1.84
CA ALA A 16 17.73 9.74 1.93
C ALA A 16 18.88 9.41 0.96
N GLY A 17 19.31 10.37 0.12
CA GLY A 17 20.40 10.18 -0.84
C GLY A 17 20.00 9.36 -2.07
N MET A 18 18.70 9.32 -2.41
CA MET A 18 18.24 8.69 -3.65
C MET A 18 18.80 9.43 -4.89
N PRO A 19 18.97 8.76 -6.03
CA PRO A 19 19.36 9.41 -7.28
C PRO A 19 18.39 10.51 -7.70
N TYR A 20 18.90 11.53 -8.42
CA TYR A 20 18.10 12.66 -8.88
C TYR A 20 16.85 12.22 -9.68
N GLU A 21 17.00 11.24 -10.54
CA GLU A 21 15.93 10.72 -11.40
C GLU A 21 14.77 10.08 -10.59
N VAL A 22 15.03 9.65 -9.36
CA VAL A 22 14.01 9.08 -8.48
C VAL A 22 13.10 10.17 -7.94
N TYR A 23 13.68 11.29 -7.45
CA TYR A 23 12.90 12.34 -6.79
C TYR A 23 12.63 13.60 -7.65
N ALA A 24 13.17 13.65 -8.85
CA ALA A 24 12.96 14.75 -9.80
C ALA A 24 12.68 14.22 -11.20
N GLY A 25 11.76 13.30 -11.34
CA GLY A 25 11.38 12.68 -12.61
C GLY A 25 10.84 13.67 -13.65
N ARG A 26 10.38 14.84 -13.22
CA ARG A 26 10.01 16.00 -14.05
C ARG A 26 11.10 17.10 -14.04
N LYS A 27 12.34 16.73 -13.76
CA LYS A 27 13.52 17.61 -13.73
C LYS A 27 13.45 18.76 -12.72
N GLY A 28 12.60 18.67 -11.71
CA GLY A 28 12.38 19.70 -10.72
C GLY A 28 11.52 20.87 -11.23
N GLU A 29 10.90 20.76 -12.38
CA GLU A 29 10.06 21.81 -12.96
C GLU A 29 8.69 21.92 -12.28
N ASN A 30 8.25 20.85 -11.62
CA ASN A 30 6.96 20.80 -10.93
C ASN A 30 7.06 19.93 -9.68
N ASP A 31 7.15 20.57 -8.51
CA ASP A 31 7.27 19.91 -7.21
C ASP A 31 6.15 18.92 -6.93
N TYR A 32 4.93 19.28 -7.24
CA TYR A 32 3.77 18.42 -7.00
C TYR A 32 3.83 17.15 -7.85
N ALA A 33 4.11 17.28 -9.14
CA ALA A 33 4.22 16.14 -10.05
C ALA A 33 5.43 15.27 -9.72
N ASP A 34 6.56 15.87 -9.33
CA ASP A 34 7.74 15.13 -8.86
C ASP A 34 7.43 14.37 -7.57
N ASP A 35 6.75 15.00 -6.60
CA ASP A 35 6.38 14.34 -5.34
C ASP A 35 5.50 13.10 -5.57
N ILE A 36 4.44 13.24 -6.36
CA ILE A 36 3.53 12.11 -6.68
C ILE A 36 4.30 10.95 -7.32
N ASN A 37 5.19 11.23 -8.27
CA ASN A 37 5.92 10.18 -8.98
C ASN A 37 7.06 9.58 -8.15
N THR A 38 7.66 10.35 -7.25
CA THR A 38 8.75 9.90 -6.38
C THR A 38 8.38 8.63 -5.61
N ARG A 39 7.15 8.51 -5.16
CA ARG A 39 6.67 7.33 -4.42
C ARG A 39 6.90 6.05 -5.22
N SER A 40 6.40 6.02 -6.44
CA SER A 40 6.55 4.86 -7.34
C SER A 40 7.98 4.69 -7.85
N ASN A 41 8.66 5.81 -8.15
CA ASN A 41 10.06 5.77 -8.60
C ASN A 41 10.98 5.20 -7.53
N THR A 42 10.74 5.53 -6.25
CA THR A 42 11.49 4.96 -5.12
C THR A 42 11.33 3.44 -5.07
N ILE A 43 10.09 2.93 -5.19
CA ILE A 43 9.81 1.50 -5.24
C ILE A 43 10.57 0.84 -6.40
N ASN A 44 10.49 1.43 -7.58
CA ASN A 44 11.14 0.90 -8.77
C ASN A 44 12.67 0.92 -8.65
N TYR A 45 13.25 1.95 -8.05
CA TYR A 45 14.69 2.02 -7.77
C TYR A 45 15.13 0.99 -6.73
N LEU A 46 14.38 0.84 -5.64
CA LEU A 46 14.68 -0.18 -4.64
C LEU A 46 14.60 -1.59 -5.23
N SER A 47 13.57 -1.87 -6.04
CA SER A 47 13.34 -3.21 -6.60
C SER A 47 14.12 -3.50 -7.88
N GLY A 48 14.61 -2.48 -8.57
CA GLY A 48 15.29 -2.61 -9.85
C GLY A 48 16.48 -3.58 -9.79
N GLY A 49 16.59 -4.47 -10.76
CA GLY A 49 17.57 -5.56 -10.80
C GLY A 49 17.18 -6.80 -10.00
N SER A 50 16.07 -6.77 -9.25
CA SER A 50 15.55 -7.95 -8.56
C SER A 50 14.73 -8.84 -9.51
N VAL A 51 14.39 -10.04 -9.04
CA VAL A 51 13.53 -10.98 -9.78
C VAL A 51 12.12 -10.44 -10.05
N TYR A 52 11.67 -9.46 -9.26
CA TYR A 52 10.36 -8.82 -9.43
C TYR A 52 10.39 -7.56 -10.30
N ASN A 53 11.57 -7.02 -10.58
CA ASN A 53 11.78 -5.87 -11.47
C ASN A 53 13.12 -5.99 -12.23
N PRO A 54 13.30 -7.02 -13.07
CA PRO A 54 14.59 -7.32 -13.69
C PRO A 54 14.99 -6.35 -14.80
N GLN A 55 14.04 -5.58 -15.36
CA GLN A 55 14.28 -4.74 -16.53
C GLN A 55 14.77 -3.33 -16.20
N GLN A 56 14.67 -2.91 -14.95
CA GLN A 56 15.08 -1.58 -14.49
C GLN A 56 16.34 -1.68 -13.63
N PRO A 57 17.27 -0.73 -13.72
CA PRO A 57 18.40 -0.67 -12.79
C PRO A 57 17.92 -0.24 -11.41
N GLY A 58 18.59 -0.74 -10.36
CA GLY A 58 18.28 -0.38 -8.99
C GLY A 58 19.10 -1.14 -7.96
N LEU A 59 18.56 -1.24 -6.74
CA LEU A 59 19.27 -1.85 -5.61
C LEU A 59 19.03 -3.35 -5.45
N GLY A 60 18.23 -3.96 -6.29
CA GLY A 60 17.99 -5.41 -6.30
C GLY A 60 17.16 -5.93 -5.13
N ILE A 61 16.46 -5.06 -4.39
CA ILE A 61 15.62 -5.49 -3.26
C ILE A 61 14.38 -6.20 -3.79
N PRO A 62 14.10 -7.46 -3.39
CA PRO A 62 13.02 -8.26 -3.94
C PRO A 62 11.66 -7.85 -3.37
N LEU A 63 11.12 -6.71 -3.83
CA LEU A 63 9.79 -6.23 -3.47
C LEU A 63 8.74 -6.95 -4.32
N GLU A 64 7.89 -7.76 -3.70
CA GLU A 64 6.90 -8.58 -4.41
C GLU A 64 5.60 -7.84 -4.72
N MET A 65 5.29 -6.83 -3.92
CA MET A 65 4.09 -6.00 -4.06
C MET A 65 4.28 -4.62 -3.43
N THR A 66 3.39 -3.72 -3.75
CA THR A 66 3.33 -2.39 -3.13
C THR A 66 1.90 -2.02 -2.74
N MET A 67 1.78 -1.23 -1.69
CA MET A 67 0.51 -0.66 -1.27
C MET A 67 0.73 0.79 -0.83
N ALA A 68 -0.11 1.70 -1.31
CA ALA A 68 -0.23 3.04 -0.78
C ALA A 68 -1.45 3.11 0.15
N LEU A 69 -1.26 3.69 1.34
CA LEU A 69 -2.34 3.91 2.30
C LEU A 69 -2.70 5.39 2.31
N HIS A 70 -3.93 5.67 1.93
CA HIS A 70 -4.47 7.02 1.81
C HIS A 70 -5.71 7.20 2.68
N SER A 71 -6.15 8.43 2.80
CA SER A 71 -7.50 8.80 3.22
C SER A 71 -8.18 9.61 2.12
N ASP A 72 -9.42 9.26 1.81
CA ASP A 72 -10.23 9.88 0.76
C ASP A 72 -10.94 11.14 1.26
N ALA A 73 -11.45 11.93 0.33
CA ALA A 73 -12.36 13.03 0.57
C ALA A 73 -13.82 12.57 0.46
N GLY A 74 -14.74 13.39 0.98
CA GLY A 74 -16.17 13.17 0.90
C GLY A 74 -16.80 12.97 2.26
N CYS A 75 -18.07 13.35 2.37
CA CYS A 75 -18.84 13.20 3.60
C CYS A 75 -20.24 12.69 3.31
N SER A 76 -20.78 11.92 4.25
CA SER A 76 -22.20 11.57 4.28
C SER A 76 -23.01 12.71 4.90
N LYS A 77 -24.20 12.97 4.34
CA LYS A 77 -25.15 13.91 4.95
C LYS A 77 -25.90 13.32 6.15
N THR A 78 -25.81 12.02 6.34
CA THR A 78 -26.52 11.23 7.35
C THR A 78 -25.59 10.60 8.37
N ASP A 79 -24.32 11.05 8.45
CA ASP A 79 -23.25 10.48 9.29
C ASP A 79 -23.02 8.98 9.09
N GLU A 80 -23.38 8.45 7.92
CA GLU A 80 -23.05 7.07 7.57
C GLU A 80 -21.56 6.92 7.26
N LEU A 81 -21.04 5.74 7.52
CA LEU A 81 -19.64 5.42 7.19
C LEU A 81 -19.41 5.43 5.67
N ILE A 82 -18.41 6.18 5.24
CA ILE A 82 -17.90 6.14 3.86
C ILE A 82 -17.10 4.85 3.65
N GLY A 83 -16.22 4.52 4.59
CA GLY A 83 -15.45 3.28 4.59
C GLY A 83 -14.30 3.25 3.59
N SER A 84 -13.87 2.03 3.23
CA SER A 84 -12.65 1.82 2.45
C SER A 84 -12.89 1.56 0.97
N LEU A 85 -11.98 2.09 0.13
CA LEU A 85 -11.93 1.91 -1.32
C LEU A 85 -10.55 1.37 -1.72
N GLY A 86 -10.52 0.37 -2.60
CA GLY A 86 -9.30 -0.10 -3.26
C GLY A 86 -9.22 0.42 -4.69
N ILE A 87 -8.04 0.91 -5.07
CA ILE A 87 -7.79 1.42 -6.43
C ILE A 87 -6.63 0.64 -7.03
N TYR A 88 -6.78 0.21 -8.28
CA TYR A 88 -5.79 -0.54 -9.03
C TYR A 88 -5.81 -0.14 -10.51
N THR A 89 -4.83 -0.58 -11.30
CA THR A 89 -4.77 -0.34 -12.75
C THR A 89 -4.49 -1.65 -13.48
N THR A 90 -5.36 -2.03 -14.42
CA THR A 90 -5.18 -3.23 -15.25
C THR A 90 -4.86 -2.95 -16.71
N ASP A 91 -5.14 -1.76 -17.21
CA ASP A 91 -5.08 -1.40 -18.64
C ASP A 91 -3.77 -0.69 -19.06
N PHE A 92 -2.81 -0.53 -18.13
CA PHE A 92 -1.51 0.06 -18.43
C PHE A 92 -0.50 -1.00 -18.91
N ASN A 93 0.36 -0.64 -19.84
CA ASN A 93 1.41 -1.50 -20.41
C ASN A 93 0.84 -2.85 -20.93
N ASN A 94 -0.20 -2.78 -21.76
CA ASN A 94 -0.90 -3.95 -22.33
C ASN A 94 -1.39 -4.95 -21.26
N GLY A 95 -1.74 -4.47 -20.07
CA GLY A 95 -2.22 -5.29 -18.96
C GLY A 95 -1.13 -6.10 -18.26
N LYS A 96 0.15 -5.80 -18.47
CA LYS A 96 1.26 -6.56 -17.90
C LYS A 96 2.15 -5.72 -17.01
N LEU A 97 2.72 -6.38 -16.00
CA LEU A 97 3.84 -5.90 -15.20
C LEU A 97 5.18 -6.18 -15.93
N ASN A 98 6.29 -5.65 -15.43
CA ASN A 98 7.60 -5.82 -16.07
C ASN A 98 8.06 -7.29 -16.14
N THR A 99 7.59 -8.13 -15.24
CA THR A 99 7.85 -9.58 -15.25
C THR A 99 6.98 -10.36 -16.23
N GLY A 100 6.03 -9.70 -16.90
CA GLY A 100 5.02 -10.36 -17.74
C GLY A 100 3.78 -10.85 -16.96
N ILE A 101 3.77 -10.75 -15.65
CA ILE A 101 2.60 -11.07 -14.81
C ILE A 101 1.45 -10.14 -15.20
N ASP A 102 0.22 -10.67 -15.18
CA ASP A 102 -0.99 -9.91 -15.43
C ASP A 102 -1.25 -8.87 -14.34
N ARG A 103 -1.65 -7.66 -14.72
CA ARG A 103 -2.01 -6.60 -13.77
C ARG A 103 -3.26 -6.91 -12.95
N TYR A 104 -4.01 -7.95 -13.28
CA TYR A 104 -5.07 -8.45 -12.40
C TYR A 104 -4.55 -8.85 -11.01
N ALA A 105 -3.27 -9.19 -10.85
CA ALA A 105 -2.65 -9.39 -9.55
C ALA A 105 -2.79 -8.14 -8.63
N SER A 106 -2.78 -6.93 -9.20
CA SER A 106 -3.03 -5.69 -8.45
C SER A 106 -4.48 -5.58 -7.97
N ARG A 107 -5.45 -6.05 -8.77
CA ARG A 107 -6.85 -6.13 -8.40
C ARG A 107 -7.06 -7.13 -7.25
N ASP A 108 -6.44 -8.30 -7.36
CA ASP A 108 -6.54 -9.34 -6.35
C ASP A 108 -5.92 -8.90 -5.01
N LEU A 109 -4.81 -8.17 -5.07
CA LEU A 109 -4.20 -7.53 -3.89
C LEU A 109 -5.19 -6.56 -3.22
N ALA A 110 -5.84 -5.67 -4.00
CA ALA A 110 -6.83 -4.74 -3.48
C ALA A 110 -8.02 -5.45 -2.82
N ASP A 111 -8.53 -6.50 -3.48
CA ASP A 111 -9.67 -7.29 -3.00
C ASP A 111 -9.37 -8.00 -1.67
N ILE A 112 -8.22 -8.64 -1.58
CA ILE A 112 -7.76 -9.34 -0.37
C ILE A 112 -7.63 -8.35 0.80
N LEU A 113 -6.99 -7.21 0.57
CA LEU A 113 -6.78 -6.20 1.61
C LEU A 113 -8.10 -5.62 2.12
N LEU A 114 -9.00 -5.19 1.22
CA LEU A 114 -10.31 -4.66 1.60
C LEU A 114 -11.17 -5.68 2.35
N THR A 115 -11.17 -6.93 1.88
CA THR A 115 -11.92 -8.02 2.51
C THR A 115 -11.40 -8.29 3.92
N GLN A 116 -10.08 -8.30 4.11
CA GLN A 116 -9.49 -8.55 5.42
C GLN A 116 -9.71 -7.36 6.37
N ILE A 117 -9.64 -6.12 5.88
CA ILE A 117 -9.93 -4.91 6.67
C ILE A 117 -11.37 -4.97 7.17
N GLN A 118 -12.34 -5.19 6.29
CA GLN A 118 -13.75 -5.29 6.65
C GLN A 118 -14.00 -6.38 7.70
N LYS A 119 -13.43 -7.57 7.49
CA LYS A 119 -13.57 -8.73 8.38
C LYS A 119 -13.02 -8.46 9.78
N ASP A 120 -11.85 -7.85 9.88
CA ASP A 120 -11.21 -7.59 11.18
C ASP A 120 -11.90 -6.46 11.94
N ILE A 121 -12.37 -5.42 11.25
CA ILE A 121 -13.17 -4.36 11.87
C ILE A 121 -14.49 -4.94 12.40
N TYR A 122 -15.19 -5.74 11.61
CA TYR A 122 -16.40 -6.40 12.07
C TYR A 122 -16.16 -7.28 13.31
N SER A 123 -15.10 -8.07 13.30
CA SER A 123 -14.74 -8.96 14.41
C SER A 123 -14.37 -8.20 15.70
N SER A 124 -13.74 -7.02 15.57
CA SER A 124 -13.25 -6.26 16.73
C SER A 124 -14.26 -5.27 17.30
N TYR A 125 -15.12 -4.73 16.45
CA TYR A 125 -16.03 -3.63 16.78
C TYR A 125 -17.51 -3.99 16.64
N ASN A 126 -17.83 -5.18 16.15
CA ASN A 126 -19.19 -5.55 15.73
C ASN A 126 -19.83 -4.49 14.81
N LEU A 127 -19.00 -3.88 13.95
CA LEU A 127 -19.34 -2.78 13.08
C LEU A 127 -19.30 -3.23 11.62
N SER A 128 -20.41 -2.99 10.89
CA SER A 128 -20.46 -3.18 9.45
C SER A 128 -19.67 -2.07 8.75
N TRP A 129 -18.37 -2.29 8.56
CA TRP A 129 -17.50 -1.37 7.84
C TRP A 129 -17.82 -1.37 6.36
N THR A 130 -18.01 -0.19 5.77
CA THR A 130 -18.36 -0.07 4.36
C THR A 130 -17.16 -0.43 3.49
N ARG A 131 -17.32 -1.48 2.68
CA ARG A 131 -16.41 -1.83 1.60
C ARG A 131 -16.97 -1.31 0.29
N ARG A 132 -16.35 -0.25 -0.23
CA ARG A 132 -16.76 0.40 -1.48
C ARG A 132 -16.39 -0.46 -2.69
N SER A 133 -17.07 -0.23 -3.82
CA SER A 133 -16.70 -0.86 -5.09
C SER A 133 -15.29 -0.41 -5.50
N MET A 134 -14.45 -1.38 -5.87
CA MET A 134 -13.08 -1.09 -6.28
C MET A 134 -13.03 -0.31 -7.60
N TRP A 135 -12.02 0.55 -7.74
CA TRP A 135 -11.83 1.37 -8.92
C TRP A 135 -10.64 0.90 -9.76
N ASN A 136 -10.89 0.61 -11.02
CA ASN A 136 -9.83 0.50 -12.02
C ASN A 136 -9.51 1.90 -12.55
N ARG A 137 -8.43 2.52 -12.02
CA ARG A 137 -8.05 3.90 -12.32
C ARG A 137 -6.53 4.05 -12.46
N ASN A 138 -6.14 4.83 -13.45
CA ASN A 138 -4.76 5.04 -13.85
C ASN A 138 -4.09 6.15 -12.99
N TYR A 139 -3.80 5.85 -11.72
CA TYR A 139 -2.99 6.71 -10.86
C TYR A 139 -1.51 6.32 -10.93
N SER A 140 -0.59 7.24 -10.59
CA SER A 140 0.84 6.96 -10.62
C SER A 140 1.22 5.78 -9.72
N GLU A 141 0.66 5.72 -8.52
CA GLU A 141 0.94 4.67 -7.52
C GLU A 141 0.33 3.30 -7.87
N THR A 142 -0.57 3.23 -8.85
CA THR A 142 -1.16 1.96 -9.32
C THR A 142 -0.62 1.49 -10.66
N ARG A 143 -0.04 2.40 -11.48
CA ARG A 143 0.47 2.05 -12.82
C ARG A 143 1.99 1.96 -12.91
N LEU A 144 2.72 2.86 -12.18
CA LEU A 144 4.18 2.98 -12.33
C LEU A 144 4.98 1.90 -11.59
N PRO A 145 4.56 1.38 -10.41
CA PRO A 145 5.29 0.28 -9.80
C PRO A 145 5.39 -0.93 -10.74
N ALA A 146 6.57 -1.52 -10.77
CA ALA A 146 6.86 -2.71 -11.59
C ALA A 146 6.23 -3.99 -11.04
N THR A 147 5.77 -3.95 -9.79
CA THR A 147 5.15 -5.05 -9.05
C THR A 147 3.64 -4.84 -8.89
N PRO A 148 2.86 -5.87 -8.50
CA PRO A 148 1.46 -5.70 -8.12
C PRO A 148 1.29 -4.55 -7.13
N SER A 149 0.37 -3.63 -7.42
CA SER A 149 0.26 -2.37 -6.67
C SER A 149 -1.18 -1.91 -6.51
N THR A 150 -1.51 -1.38 -5.33
CA THR A 150 -2.83 -0.83 -5.04
C THR A 150 -2.75 0.38 -4.14
N ILE A 151 -3.75 1.27 -4.25
CA ILE A 151 -4.05 2.29 -3.24
C ILE A 151 -5.22 1.78 -2.41
N ILE A 152 -5.10 1.88 -1.10
CA ILE A 152 -6.20 1.68 -0.16
C ILE A 152 -6.54 3.05 0.43
N GLU A 153 -7.66 3.59 0.01
CA GLU A 153 -8.32 4.70 0.68
C GLU A 153 -9.04 4.12 1.90
N LEU A 154 -8.41 4.24 3.07
CA LEU A 154 -8.88 3.53 4.25
C LEU A 154 -10.23 4.05 4.74
N LEU A 155 -10.38 5.36 4.77
CA LEU A 155 -11.54 6.09 5.30
C LEU A 155 -11.61 7.48 4.66
N SER A 156 -12.70 8.20 4.88
CA SER A 156 -12.78 9.60 4.49
C SER A 156 -12.41 10.52 5.64
N HIS A 157 -11.35 11.35 5.44
CA HIS A 157 -10.92 12.35 6.41
C HIS A 157 -11.89 13.54 6.54
N GLN A 158 -12.89 13.65 5.66
CA GLN A 158 -13.94 14.66 5.72
C GLN A 158 -15.24 14.14 6.37
N ASN A 159 -15.32 12.83 6.63
CA ASN A 159 -16.51 12.22 7.20
C ASN A 159 -16.36 12.02 8.72
N PHE A 160 -17.28 12.61 9.49
CA PHE A 160 -17.19 12.59 10.95
C PHE A 160 -17.23 11.17 11.52
N ALA A 161 -18.15 10.33 11.03
CA ALA A 161 -18.25 8.94 11.48
C ALA A 161 -16.97 8.11 11.22
N ASP A 162 -16.36 8.27 10.04
CA ASP A 162 -15.09 7.63 9.71
C ASP A 162 -13.96 8.13 10.63
N MET A 163 -13.91 9.45 10.87
CA MET A 163 -12.84 10.07 11.65
C MET A 163 -12.92 9.80 13.15
N GLN A 164 -14.10 9.56 13.71
CA GLN A 164 -14.23 9.07 15.08
C GLN A 164 -13.44 7.78 15.27
N LEU A 165 -13.53 6.85 14.31
CA LEU A 165 -12.74 5.62 14.32
C LEU A 165 -11.29 5.88 13.93
N GLY A 166 -11.05 6.74 12.94
CA GLY A 166 -9.71 7.11 12.48
C GLY A 166 -8.82 7.70 13.57
N HIS A 167 -9.38 8.30 14.62
CA HIS A 167 -8.65 8.79 15.79
C HIS A 167 -8.44 7.73 16.88
N ASP A 168 -9.20 6.63 16.88
CA ASP A 168 -9.05 5.56 17.85
C ASP A 168 -7.75 4.76 17.62
N PRO A 169 -6.81 4.72 18.57
CA PRO A 169 -5.59 3.92 18.46
C PRO A 169 -5.85 2.42 18.27
N ASN A 170 -6.92 1.88 18.86
CA ASN A 170 -7.26 0.47 18.71
C ASN A 170 -7.78 0.17 17.30
N PHE A 171 -8.52 1.10 16.70
CA PHE A 171 -8.92 0.98 15.29
C PHE A 171 -7.71 0.98 14.37
N LYS A 172 -6.76 1.89 14.56
CA LYS A 172 -5.50 1.93 13.79
C LYS A 172 -4.73 0.63 13.91
N PHE A 173 -4.64 0.06 15.13
CA PHE A 173 -3.99 -1.23 15.36
C PHE A 173 -4.73 -2.38 14.66
N THR A 174 -6.06 -2.41 14.75
CA THR A 174 -6.90 -3.43 14.09
C THR A 174 -6.72 -3.39 12.58
N VAL A 175 -6.74 -2.19 11.99
CA VAL A 175 -6.53 -2.00 10.55
C VAL A 175 -5.11 -2.38 10.15
N GLY A 176 -4.08 -1.94 10.88
CA GLY A 176 -2.69 -2.32 10.60
C GLY A 176 -2.49 -3.82 10.62
N ARG A 177 -3.11 -4.52 11.59
CA ARG A 177 -3.10 -5.98 11.66
C ARG A 177 -3.87 -6.63 10.50
N ALA A 178 -4.99 -6.06 10.09
CA ALA A 178 -5.76 -6.56 8.95
C ALA A 178 -4.96 -6.44 7.63
N ILE A 179 -4.31 -5.30 7.42
CA ILE A 179 -3.40 -5.07 6.28
C ILE A 179 -2.28 -6.12 6.28
N TYR A 180 -1.62 -6.31 7.42
CA TYR A 180 -0.57 -7.34 7.56
C TYR A 180 -1.06 -8.74 7.16
N LYS A 181 -2.24 -9.15 7.63
CA LYS A 181 -2.85 -10.43 7.25
C LYS A 181 -3.15 -10.50 5.76
N GLY A 182 -3.69 -9.42 5.17
CA GLY A 182 -3.99 -9.36 3.74
C GLY A 182 -2.73 -9.47 2.88
N ILE A 183 -1.64 -8.82 3.28
CA ILE A 183 -0.33 -8.95 2.65
C ILE A 183 0.16 -10.40 2.69
N LEU A 184 0.10 -11.04 3.87
CA LEU A 184 0.51 -12.44 4.00
C LEU A 184 -0.34 -13.38 3.13
N GLN A 185 -1.66 -13.14 3.02
CA GLN A 185 -2.54 -13.93 2.16
C GLN A 185 -2.15 -13.77 0.70
N PHE A 186 -1.92 -12.53 0.25
CA PHE A 186 -1.53 -12.26 -1.13
C PHE A 186 -0.21 -12.96 -1.47
N VAL A 187 0.83 -12.75 -0.66
CA VAL A 187 2.15 -13.34 -0.88
C VAL A 187 2.09 -14.88 -0.83
N ALA A 188 1.37 -15.45 0.14
CA ALA A 188 1.20 -16.90 0.21
C ALA A 188 0.54 -17.46 -1.06
N GLY A 189 -0.50 -16.77 -1.57
CA GLY A 189 -1.18 -17.15 -2.81
C GLY A 189 -0.28 -17.06 -4.05
N GLN A 190 0.60 -16.04 -4.12
CA GLN A 190 1.56 -15.91 -5.22
C GLN A 190 2.59 -17.06 -5.26
N HIS A 191 2.85 -17.70 -4.13
CA HIS A 191 3.84 -18.77 -3.98
C HIS A 191 3.20 -20.17 -3.79
N ASP A 192 1.90 -20.30 -4.01
CA ASP A 192 1.16 -21.56 -3.76
C ASP A 192 1.40 -22.13 -2.35
N LYS A 193 1.46 -21.24 -1.35
CA LYS A 193 1.68 -21.57 0.05
C LYS A 193 0.41 -21.41 0.87
N GLU A 194 0.29 -22.23 1.91
CA GLU A 194 -0.77 -22.07 2.88
C GLU A 194 -0.59 -20.78 3.67
N TYR A 195 -1.68 -20.02 3.82
CA TYR A 195 -1.71 -18.83 4.66
C TYR A 195 -1.84 -19.24 6.13
N VAL A 196 -0.81 -18.92 6.92
CA VAL A 196 -0.78 -19.22 8.35
C VAL A 196 -0.45 -17.96 9.14
N VAL A 197 -1.40 -17.52 10.00
CA VAL A 197 -1.11 -16.49 11.00
C VAL A 197 -0.72 -17.17 12.30
N LYS A 198 0.55 -17.08 12.68
CA LYS A 198 1.00 -17.55 13.98
C LYS A 198 0.43 -16.65 15.08
N THR A 199 -0.26 -17.23 16.04
CA THR A 199 -0.69 -16.51 17.25
C THR A 199 0.55 -16.14 18.06
N ILE A 200 0.76 -14.85 18.31
CA ILE A 200 1.81 -14.40 19.23
C ILE A 200 1.39 -14.83 20.63
N ARG A 201 2.07 -15.80 21.21
CA ARG A 201 1.89 -16.16 22.63
C ARG A 201 2.49 -15.02 23.47
N LYS A 202 1.79 -14.60 24.52
CA LYS A 202 2.21 -13.52 25.43
C LYS A 202 3.57 -13.73 26.11
N ASN A 203 4.09 -14.97 26.12
CA ASN A 203 5.42 -15.32 26.63
C ASN A 203 6.07 -16.33 25.68
N PRO A 204 6.91 -15.90 24.73
CA PRO A 204 7.72 -16.85 23.98
C PRO A 204 8.81 -17.40 24.94
N PRO A 205 8.99 -18.72 25.04
CA PRO A 205 10.22 -19.26 25.62
C PRO A 205 11.38 -18.76 24.74
N HIS A 206 12.49 -18.40 25.35
CA HIS A 206 13.74 -18.07 24.66
C HIS A 206 14.22 -19.30 23.87
N SER A 207 13.78 -19.45 22.66
CA SER A 207 14.30 -20.44 21.73
C SER A 207 14.13 -19.89 20.31
N HIS A 208 15.26 -19.66 19.69
CA HIS A 208 15.55 -19.47 18.27
C HIS A 208 14.33 -19.37 17.35
N VAL A 209 13.96 -18.15 17.00
CA VAL A 209 13.15 -17.86 15.84
C VAL A 209 14.05 -18.08 14.64
N ASN A 210 14.13 -19.32 14.19
CA ASN A 210 14.70 -19.64 12.90
C ASN A 210 13.61 -19.78 11.86
N THR A 211 13.69 -18.91 10.88
CA THR A 211 13.39 -19.17 9.48
C THR A 211 11.94 -19.33 9.09
N LEU A 212 11.32 -18.23 8.69
CA LEU A 212 10.35 -18.17 7.56
C LEU A 212 10.00 -16.71 7.20
N TYR A 213 10.83 -15.73 7.54
CA TYR A 213 10.59 -14.31 7.20
C TYR A 213 11.48 -13.83 6.05
N THR A 214 11.92 -14.71 5.17
CA THR A 214 12.98 -14.34 4.21
C THR A 214 12.49 -13.70 2.93
N HIS A 215 11.18 -13.51 2.65
CA HIS A 215 10.79 -13.03 1.32
C HIS A 215 9.56 -12.11 1.24
N ALA A 216 8.97 -11.64 2.31
CA ALA A 216 7.87 -10.69 2.21
C ALA A 216 8.30 -9.31 2.72
N LEU A 217 9.03 -8.55 1.89
CA LEU A 217 9.20 -7.13 2.13
C LEU A 217 8.05 -6.39 1.46
N ALA A 218 6.99 -6.14 2.22
CA ALA A 218 5.93 -5.23 1.83
C ALA A 218 6.34 -3.82 2.22
N MET A 219 6.37 -2.91 1.28
CA MET A 219 6.65 -1.51 1.55
C MET A 219 5.34 -0.72 1.53
N VAL A 220 4.98 -0.17 2.69
CA VAL A 220 3.90 0.81 2.80
C VAL A 220 4.49 2.17 2.46
N VAL A 221 4.05 2.75 1.36
CA VAL A 221 4.50 4.08 0.93
C VAL A 221 3.39 5.08 1.13
N SER A 222 3.66 6.04 1.98
CA SER A 222 3.00 7.35 2.09
C SER A 222 1.54 7.40 2.58
N THR A 223 1.36 8.11 3.66
CA THR A 223 0.08 8.74 4.02
C THR A 223 0.02 10.11 3.36
N THR A 224 -0.87 10.34 2.44
CA THR A 224 -1.20 11.69 1.96
C THR A 224 -2.59 12.06 2.44
N VAL A 225 -2.67 13.17 3.16
CA VAL A 225 -3.91 13.91 3.38
C VAL A 225 -4.00 14.89 2.24
N HIS A 226 -4.97 14.74 1.37
CA HIS A 226 -5.29 15.71 0.32
C HIS A 226 -6.14 16.86 0.87
#